data_ef7bb2e78b44642683282a84790224db
#
_entry.id   ef7bb2e78b44642683282a84790224db
#
_cell.length_a   1.000
_cell.length_b   1.000
_cell.length_c   1.000
_cell.angle_alpha   90.00
_cell.angle_beta   90.00
_cell.angle_gamma   90.00
#
_symmetry.space_group_name_H-M   'P 1'
#
loop_
_entity.id
_entity.type
_entity.pdbx_description
1 polymer ?
#
loop_
_entity_poly.entity_id
_entity_poly.type
_entity_poly.pdbx_seq_one_letter_code
_entity_poly.pdbx_strand_id
1 'polypeptide(L)'
;MSFRNSVTIVASPRPRVGKTLLARLVTDFHIHEGRAAAAFDLNKGEATLAKFAPEHAAVADISDIKGQMALFDRLVADDDAAKIVDIGHEQFEEFFTQAMRIGLAEEARRRDIVPSILFIATPDRSSIEAYRRLRSRMPLATLTPAFNELLGPPQHRDSYPVLGGREPLRFPVLVPALRKYAEQPPFSFADEQLANARNIPLDGHIELQRWLRRTYAELRELENQLDVARVTSQIDAN
;
A
#
# COMPACT_ATOMS: atom_id res chain seq x y z
N MET A 1 -5.74 -8.83 -19.70
CA MET A 1 -6.76 -9.06 -18.65
C MET A 1 -7.20 -7.69 -18.18
N SER A 2 -8.51 -7.43 -18.09
CA SER A 2 -9.00 -6.16 -17.56
C SER A 2 -8.66 -6.11 -16.07
N PHE A 3 -7.88 -5.13 -15.64
CA PHE A 3 -7.61 -4.90 -14.25
C PHE A 3 -8.94 -4.48 -13.60
N ARG A 4 -9.43 -5.29 -12.70
CA ARG A 4 -10.64 -4.98 -11.95
C ARG A 4 -10.24 -4.36 -10.62
N ASN A 5 -11.22 -3.78 -9.93
CA ASN A 5 -11.06 -3.16 -8.61
C ASN A 5 -10.09 -3.91 -7.69
N SER A 6 -9.17 -3.19 -7.09
CA SER A 6 -8.26 -3.70 -6.08
C SER A 6 -8.29 -2.83 -4.84
N VAL A 7 -8.01 -3.42 -3.69
CA VAL A 7 -7.86 -2.70 -2.41
C VAL A 7 -6.50 -3.04 -1.82
N THR A 8 -5.64 -2.05 -1.71
CA THR A 8 -4.31 -2.17 -1.10
C THR A 8 -4.25 -1.32 0.16
N ILE A 9 -4.00 -1.96 1.29
CA ILE A 9 -3.90 -1.33 2.60
C ILE A 9 -2.43 -1.33 3.02
N VAL A 10 -1.83 -0.14 3.16
CA VAL A 10 -0.45 0.01 3.64
C VAL A 10 -0.47 0.27 5.13
N ALA A 11 0.13 -0.62 5.91
CA ALA A 11 0.00 -0.61 7.35
C ALA A 11 1.30 -0.97 8.09
N SER A 12 1.47 -0.40 9.26
CA SER A 12 2.41 -0.81 10.29
C SER A 12 2.03 -0.12 11.60
N PRO A 13 2.15 -0.78 12.76
CA PRO A 13 1.94 -0.14 14.06
C PRO A 13 3.07 0.84 14.42
N ARG A 14 4.14 0.92 13.59
CA ARG A 14 5.30 1.77 13.87
C ARG A 14 5.26 3.07 13.09
N PRO A 15 5.63 4.21 13.71
CA PRO A 15 5.83 5.47 12.99
C PRO A 15 7.09 5.44 12.14
N ARG A 16 7.15 6.28 11.11
CA ARG A 16 8.34 6.60 10.30
C ARG A 16 9.02 5.41 9.62
N VAL A 17 8.27 4.36 9.31
CA VAL A 17 8.80 3.16 8.63
C VAL A 17 8.62 3.17 7.11
N GLY A 18 8.02 4.25 6.55
CA GLY A 18 7.85 4.43 5.11
C GLY A 18 6.45 4.06 4.58
N LYS A 19 5.41 3.99 5.44
CA LYS A 19 4.04 3.71 5.00
C LYS A 19 3.59 4.64 3.88
N THR A 20 3.62 5.93 4.11
CA THR A 20 3.21 6.94 3.12
C THR A 20 4.04 6.89 1.84
N LEU A 21 5.35 6.60 1.93
CA LEU A 21 6.17 6.39 0.73
C LEU A 21 5.67 5.20 -0.08
N LEU A 22 5.40 4.07 0.58
CA LEU A 22 4.88 2.88 -0.09
C LEU A 22 3.48 3.12 -0.66
N ALA A 23 2.58 3.81 0.06
CA ALA A 23 1.25 4.17 -0.44
C ALA A 23 1.33 5.07 -1.70
N ARG A 24 2.25 6.05 -1.71
CA ARG A 24 2.55 6.87 -2.91
C ARG A 24 3.03 6.02 -4.07
N LEU A 25 4.00 5.12 -3.83
CA LEU A 25 4.55 4.24 -4.86
C LEU A 25 3.48 3.33 -5.47
N VAL A 26 2.58 2.78 -4.65
CA VAL A 26 1.47 1.95 -5.14
C VAL A 26 0.47 2.80 -5.93
N THR A 27 0.14 3.99 -5.46
CA THR A 27 -0.76 4.92 -6.19
C THR A 27 -0.17 5.30 -7.54
N ASP A 28 1.07 5.76 -7.56
CA ASP A 28 1.77 6.18 -8.76
C ASP A 28 2.04 5.01 -9.73
N PHE A 29 2.23 3.80 -9.22
CA PHE A 29 2.34 2.60 -10.03
C PHE A 29 1.07 2.33 -10.82
N HIS A 30 -0.11 2.41 -10.20
CA HIS A 30 -1.37 2.23 -10.92
C HIS A 30 -1.57 3.31 -12.00
N ILE A 31 -1.25 4.57 -11.68
CA ILE A 31 -1.32 5.68 -12.65
C ILE A 31 -0.35 5.44 -13.81
N HIS A 32 0.89 5.01 -13.53
CA HIS A 32 1.89 4.67 -14.54
C HIS A 32 1.44 3.54 -15.47
N GLU A 33 0.69 2.56 -14.94
CA GLU A 33 0.09 1.47 -15.72
C GLU A 33 -1.21 1.90 -16.46
N GLY A 34 -1.55 3.20 -16.45
CA GLY A 34 -2.74 3.74 -17.11
C GLY A 34 -4.06 3.38 -16.41
N ARG A 35 -4.03 3.08 -15.13
CA ARG A 35 -5.20 2.67 -14.33
C ARG A 35 -5.66 3.82 -13.43
N ALA A 36 -6.97 3.92 -13.21
CA ALA A 36 -7.51 4.83 -12.20
C ALA A 36 -7.07 4.41 -10.80
N ALA A 37 -6.69 5.37 -9.97
CA ALA A 37 -6.31 5.14 -8.59
C ALA A 37 -6.96 6.17 -7.66
N ALA A 38 -7.47 5.71 -6.52
CA ALA A 38 -8.02 6.54 -5.45
C ALA A 38 -7.34 6.17 -4.13
N ALA A 39 -6.65 7.10 -3.53
CA ALA A 39 -5.94 6.89 -2.28
C ALA A 39 -6.66 7.56 -1.11
N PHE A 40 -6.58 6.97 0.08
CA PHE A 40 -7.21 7.43 1.31
C PHE A 40 -6.14 7.58 2.38
N ASP A 41 -5.97 8.81 2.86
CA ASP A 41 -5.00 9.15 3.90
C ASP A 41 -5.70 9.18 5.27
N LEU A 42 -5.36 8.24 6.13
CA LEU A 42 -5.91 8.12 7.48
C LEU A 42 -4.98 8.71 8.55
N ASN A 43 -3.92 9.43 8.15
CA ASN A 43 -2.99 10.02 9.11
C ASN A 43 -3.63 11.25 9.79
N LYS A 44 -3.96 11.13 11.08
CA LYS A 44 -4.45 12.25 11.88
C LYS A 44 -3.33 13.28 12.10
N GLY A 45 -3.65 14.56 11.86
CA GLY A 45 -2.74 15.68 12.08
C GLY A 45 -1.86 16.07 10.89
N GLU A 46 -1.25 15.11 10.20
CA GLU A 46 -0.47 15.35 8.98
C GLU A 46 -0.94 14.45 7.85
N ALA A 47 -1.93 14.86 7.08
CA ALA A 47 -2.38 14.18 5.88
C ALA A 47 -1.30 14.25 4.79
N THR A 48 -0.24 13.48 4.96
CA THR A 48 0.97 13.58 4.15
C THR A 48 0.73 13.03 2.74
N LEU A 49 0.01 11.91 2.60
CA LEU A 49 -0.31 11.32 1.30
C LEU A 49 -1.15 12.29 0.45
N ALA A 50 -2.18 12.90 1.05
CA ALA A 50 -3.02 13.89 0.37
C ALA A 50 -2.25 15.15 -0.05
N LYS A 51 -1.22 15.56 0.69
CA LYS A 51 -0.34 16.66 0.29
C LYS A 51 0.53 16.31 -0.92
N PHE A 52 0.99 15.05 -1.01
CA PHE A 52 1.84 14.60 -2.11
C PHE A 52 1.07 14.34 -3.40
N ALA A 53 -0.11 13.74 -3.31
CA ALA A 53 -0.93 13.35 -4.45
C ALA A 53 -2.35 13.95 -4.36
N PRO A 54 -2.51 15.28 -4.38
CA PRO A 54 -3.80 15.93 -4.11
C PRO A 54 -4.89 15.60 -5.12
N GLU A 55 -4.54 15.18 -6.33
CA GLU A 55 -5.49 14.78 -7.36
C GLU A 55 -5.99 13.33 -7.20
N HIS A 56 -5.25 12.51 -6.46
CA HIS A 56 -5.52 11.08 -6.30
C HIS A 56 -5.77 10.65 -4.87
N ALA A 57 -5.48 11.50 -3.88
CA ALA A 57 -5.60 11.17 -2.48
C ALA A 57 -6.54 12.12 -1.73
N ALA A 58 -7.46 11.54 -0.97
CA ALA A 58 -8.35 12.25 -0.07
C ALA A 58 -8.05 11.87 1.39
N VAL A 59 -8.21 12.85 2.29
CA VAL A 59 -8.18 12.56 3.74
C VAL A 59 -9.45 11.82 4.12
N ALA A 60 -9.31 10.73 4.86
CA ALA A 60 -10.42 9.96 5.41
C ALA A 60 -10.33 9.92 6.93
N ASP A 61 -11.42 10.26 7.59
CA ASP A 61 -11.54 10.18 9.05
C ASP A 61 -12.48 9.02 9.43
N ILE A 62 -11.96 8.11 10.25
CA ILE A 62 -12.71 6.95 10.75
C ILE A 62 -13.09 7.09 12.22
N SER A 63 -12.98 8.27 12.79
CA SER A 63 -13.30 8.52 14.21
C SER A 63 -14.80 8.42 14.52
N ASP A 64 -15.64 8.55 13.51
CA ASP A 64 -17.08 8.41 13.64
C ASP A 64 -17.67 7.38 12.66
N ILE A 65 -18.90 6.96 12.91
CA ILE A 65 -19.60 5.95 12.10
C ILE A 65 -19.79 6.42 10.65
N LYS A 66 -20.05 7.70 10.42
CA LYS A 66 -20.28 8.25 9.08
C LYS A 66 -19.00 8.18 8.24
N GLY A 67 -17.87 8.59 8.81
CA GLY A 67 -16.57 8.50 8.14
C GLY A 67 -16.16 7.05 7.88
N GLN A 68 -16.40 6.15 8.85
CA GLN A 68 -16.17 4.71 8.67
C GLN A 68 -16.97 4.17 7.49
N MET A 69 -18.30 4.40 7.46
CA MET A 69 -19.16 3.95 6.36
C MET A 69 -18.69 4.54 5.02
N ALA A 70 -18.43 5.84 4.97
CA ALA A 70 -18.01 6.51 3.74
C ALA A 70 -16.70 5.90 3.19
N LEU A 71 -15.72 5.60 4.04
CA LEU A 71 -14.49 4.97 3.60
C LEU A 71 -14.74 3.54 3.12
N PHE A 72 -15.39 2.70 3.94
CA PHE A 72 -15.54 1.28 3.62
C PHE A 72 -16.43 1.05 2.39
N ASP A 73 -17.47 1.85 2.18
CA ASP A 73 -18.28 1.82 0.95
C ASP A 73 -17.44 2.15 -0.29
N ARG A 74 -16.53 3.15 -0.16
CA ARG A 74 -15.60 3.50 -1.26
C ARG A 74 -14.60 2.40 -1.55
N LEU A 75 -14.11 1.69 -0.53
CA LEU A 75 -13.13 0.61 -0.73
C LEU A 75 -13.72 -0.56 -1.53
N VAL A 76 -15.01 -0.83 -1.38
CA VAL A 76 -15.69 -1.93 -2.09
C VAL A 76 -16.52 -1.47 -3.29
N ALA A 77 -16.42 -0.19 -3.67
CA ALA A 77 -17.14 0.35 -4.84
C ALA A 77 -16.62 -0.28 -6.13
N ASP A 78 -17.54 -0.63 -7.04
CA ASP A 78 -17.23 -1.15 -8.37
C ASP A 78 -17.14 0.03 -9.37
N ASP A 79 -15.96 0.62 -9.46
CA ASP A 79 -15.67 1.82 -10.27
C ASP A 79 -14.38 1.71 -11.08
N ASP A 80 -13.87 0.50 -11.27
CA ASP A 80 -12.65 0.17 -12.03
C ASP A 80 -11.39 0.92 -11.56
N ALA A 81 -11.35 1.34 -10.29
CA ALA A 81 -10.22 2.02 -9.72
C ALA A 81 -9.49 1.17 -8.68
N ALA A 82 -8.17 1.30 -8.62
CA ALA A 82 -7.37 0.80 -7.51
C ALA A 82 -7.59 1.70 -6.28
N LYS A 83 -7.90 1.10 -5.13
CA LYS A 83 -8.05 1.81 -3.86
C LYS A 83 -6.84 1.56 -2.99
N ILE A 84 -6.21 2.63 -2.53
CA ILE A 84 -5.02 2.57 -1.69
C ILE A 84 -5.34 3.24 -0.34
N VAL A 85 -5.02 2.58 0.77
CA VAL A 85 -5.22 3.13 2.11
C VAL A 85 -3.87 3.30 2.81
N ASP A 86 -3.51 4.52 3.17
CA ASP A 86 -2.35 4.83 4.01
C ASP A 86 -2.80 4.97 5.47
N ILE A 87 -2.49 3.98 6.29
CA ILE A 87 -2.90 3.96 7.70
C ILE A 87 -1.82 4.57 8.59
N GLY A 88 -2.15 5.63 9.30
CA GLY A 88 -1.33 6.17 10.39
C GLY A 88 -1.07 5.11 11.46
N HIS A 89 0.09 5.19 12.13
CA HIS A 89 0.41 4.21 13.19
C HIS A 89 -0.59 4.28 14.36
N GLU A 90 -1.14 5.47 14.64
CA GLU A 90 -2.14 5.69 15.69
C GLU A 90 -3.52 5.08 15.31
N GLN A 91 -3.87 5.07 14.03
CA GLN A 91 -5.11 4.52 13.51
C GLN A 91 -5.05 3.01 13.25
N PHE A 92 -3.89 2.38 13.40
CA PHE A 92 -3.67 0.98 13.05
C PHE A 92 -4.66 0.03 13.74
N GLU A 93 -4.75 0.06 15.06
CA GLU A 93 -5.66 -0.83 15.80
C GLU A 93 -7.13 -0.48 15.55
N GLU A 94 -7.47 0.80 15.48
CA GLU A 94 -8.82 1.27 15.20
C GLU A 94 -9.31 0.80 13.84
N PHE A 95 -8.53 1.04 12.77
CA PHE A 95 -8.89 0.64 11.42
C PHE A 95 -9.15 -0.87 11.31
N PHE A 96 -8.23 -1.70 11.77
CA PHE A 96 -8.39 -3.15 11.65
C PHE A 96 -9.50 -3.69 12.55
N THR A 97 -9.75 -3.10 13.72
CA THR A 97 -10.92 -3.45 14.55
C THR A 97 -12.22 -3.16 13.83
N GLN A 98 -12.34 -1.99 13.19
CA GLN A 98 -13.53 -1.63 12.44
C GLN A 98 -13.69 -2.50 11.18
N ALA A 99 -12.61 -2.70 10.41
CA ALA A 99 -12.61 -3.54 9.22
C ALA A 99 -13.10 -4.97 9.50
N MET A 100 -12.66 -5.55 10.63
CA MET A 100 -13.15 -6.87 11.07
C MET A 100 -14.61 -6.83 11.52
N ARG A 101 -14.99 -5.79 12.29
CA ARG A 101 -16.36 -5.67 12.81
C ARG A 101 -17.42 -5.59 11.71
N ILE A 102 -17.10 -4.89 10.62
CA ILE A 102 -18.02 -4.74 9.48
C ILE A 102 -17.89 -5.86 8.45
N GLY A 103 -16.93 -6.78 8.61
CA GLY A 103 -16.69 -7.85 7.64
C GLY A 103 -16.16 -7.33 6.30
N LEU A 104 -15.21 -6.37 6.30
CA LEU A 104 -14.66 -5.78 5.08
C LEU A 104 -14.14 -6.83 4.10
N ALA A 105 -13.41 -7.83 4.59
CA ALA A 105 -12.81 -8.84 3.71
C ALA A 105 -13.87 -9.76 3.09
N GLU A 106 -14.93 -10.09 3.82
CA GLU A 106 -16.08 -10.86 3.36
C GLU A 106 -16.88 -10.08 2.31
N GLU A 107 -17.15 -8.79 2.57
CA GLU A 107 -17.88 -7.94 1.64
C GLU A 107 -17.09 -7.67 0.37
N ALA A 108 -15.80 -7.43 0.47
CA ALA A 108 -14.91 -7.28 -0.68
C ALA A 108 -14.91 -8.55 -1.54
N ARG A 109 -14.82 -9.73 -0.93
CA ARG A 109 -14.86 -11.02 -1.66
C ARG A 109 -16.16 -11.26 -2.39
N ARG A 110 -17.32 -10.85 -1.85
CA ARG A 110 -18.60 -10.93 -2.55
C ARG A 110 -18.63 -10.10 -3.83
N ARG A 111 -17.74 -9.11 -3.92
CA ARG A 111 -17.56 -8.23 -5.10
C ARG A 111 -16.32 -8.59 -5.91
N ASP A 112 -15.80 -9.80 -5.74
CA ASP A 112 -14.59 -10.25 -6.44
C ASP A 112 -13.32 -9.44 -6.12
N ILE A 113 -13.27 -8.72 -5.00
CA ILE A 113 -12.12 -7.98 -4.51
C ILE A 113 -11.45 -8.79 -3.40
N VAL A 114 -10.14 -9.05 -3.54
CA VAL A 114 -9.32 -9.60 -2.46
C VAL A 114 -8.47 -8.47 -1.87
N PRO A 115 -8.79 -8.00 -0.65
CA PRO A 115 -7.97 -6.97 -0.02
C PRO A 115 -6.55 -7.44 0.19
N SER A 116 -5.58 -6.61 -0.20
CA SER A 116 -4.15 -6.83 0.00
C SER A 116 -3.65 -5.90 1.10
N ILE A 117 -3.03 -6.46 2.13
CA ILE A 117 -2.41 -5.71 3.22
C ILE A 117 -0.90 -5.78 3.04
N LEU A 118 -0.29 -4.65 2.69
CA LEU A 118 1.15 -4.47 2.66
C LEU A 118 1.62 -4.02 4.05
N PHE A 119 2.12 -4.97 4.82
CA PHE A 119 2.54 -4.73 6.18
C PHE A 119 4.03 -4.40 6.22
N ILE A 120 4.41 -3.16 6.55
CA ILE A 120 5.83 -2.81 6.66
C ILE A 120 6.42 -3.47 7.91
N ALA A 121 7.30 -4.42 7.65
CA ALA A 121 7.93 -5.26 8.65
C ALA A 121 9.11 -4.54 9.31
N THR A 122 9.17 -4.61 10.63
CA THR A 122 10.26 -4.08 11.46
C THR A 122 10.70 -5.11 12.50
N PRO A 123 11.95 -5.09 12.99
CA PRO A 123 12.47 -6.16 13.85
C PRO A 123 11.87 -6.17 15.27
N ASP A 124 11.05 -5.20 15.62
CA ASP A 124 10.53 -5.10 16.99
C ASP A 124 9.35 -6.05 17.25
N ARG A 125 9.25 -6.47 18.50
CA ARG A 125 8.28 -7.46 18.98
C ARG A 125 6.82 -7.02 18.71
N SER A 126 6.49 -5.74 18.89
CA SER A 126 5.12 -5.26 18.72
C SER A 126 4.68 -5.36 17.25
N SER A 127 5.57 -5.10 16.30
CA SER A 127 5.31 -5.27 14.87
C SER A 127 5.09 -6.74 14.51
N ILE A 128 5.93 -7.64 15.01
CA ILE A 128 5.79 -9.09 14.79
C ILE A 128 4.46 -9.62 15.35
N GLU A 129 4.10 -9.22 16.56
CA GLU A 129 2.83 -9.60 17.20
C GLU A 129 1.62 -9.05 16.43
N ALA A 130 1.69 -7.80 15.96
CA ALA A 130 0.63 -7.20 15.14
C ALA A 130 0.45 -7.93 13.81
N TYR A 131 1.53 -8.29 13.13
CA TYR A 131 1.48 -9.09 11.91
C TYR A 131 0.80 -10.44 12.13
N ARG A 132 1.19 -11.15 13.21
CA ARG A 132 0.61 -12.45 13.56
C ARG A 132 -0.88 -12.33 13.88
N ARG A 133 -1.29 -11.28 14.61
CA ARG A 133 -2.72 -11.01 14.89
C ARG A 133 -3.51 -10.77 13.62
N LEU A 134 -3.01 -9.93 12.71
CA LEU A 134 -3.68 -9.69 11.43
C LEU A 134 -3.83 -10.96 10.62
N ARG A 135 -2.77 -11.77 10.53
CA ARG A 135 -2.79 -13.04 9.82
C ARG A 135 -3.88 -13.98 10.33
N SER A 136 -4.08 -14.06 11.66
CA SER A 136 -5.09 -14.94 12.23
C SER A 136 -6.52 -14.39 12.15
N ARG A 137 -6.67 -13.05 12.18
CA ARG A 137 -7.97 -12.40 12.25
C ARG A 137 -8.54 -11.98 10.89
N MET A 138 -7.73 -11.89 9.86
CA MET A 138 -8.14 -11.51 8.51
C MET A 138 -7.68 -12.57 7.47
N PRO A 139 -8.10 -13.81 7.60
CA PRO A 139 -7.66 -14.91 6.73
C PRO A 139 -8.09 -14.74 5.26
N LEU A 140 -9.12 -13.94 5.00
CA LEU A 140 -9.64 -13.65 3.67
C LEU A 140 -8.90 -12.50 2.96
N ALA A 141 -8.09 -11.73 3.67
CA ALA A 141 -7.21 -10.73 3.09
C ALA A 141 -5.83 -11.34 2.80
N THR A 142 -5.19 -10.86 1.74
CA THR A 142 -3.81 -11.22 1.48
C THR A 142 -2.89 -10.35 2.33
N LEU A 143 -2.11 -10.96 3.20
CA LEU A 143 -1.14 -10.26 4.04
C LEU A 143 0.28 -10.51 3.52
N THR A 144 0.91 -9.45 3.01
CA THR A 144 2.27 -9.48 2.45
C THR A 144 3.19 -8.59 3.27
N PRO A 145 4.27 -9.12 3.84
CA PRO A 145 5.27 -8.27 4.49
C PRO A 145 6.03 -7.45 3.45
N ALA A 146 6.22 -6.17 3.75
CA ALA A 146 6.97 -5.23 2.94
C ALA A 146 8.25 -4.81 3.68
N PHE A 147 9.40 -5.03 3.07
CA PHE A 147 10.69 -4.66 3.63
C PHE A 147 11.21 -3.38 3.00
N ASN A 148 11.29 -2.33 3.82
CA ASN A 148 11.94 -1.09 3.45
C ASN A 148 13.46 -1.25 3.62
N GLU A 149 14.20 -1.30 2.52
CA GLU A 149 15.66 -1.48 2.56
C GLU A 149 16.39 -0.35 3.32
N LEU A 150 15.73 0.81 3.54
CA LEU A 150 16.25 1.89 4.38
C LEU A 150 16.36 1.49 5.87
N LEU A 151 15.51 0.58 6.33
CA LEU A 151 15.50 0.10 7.71
C LEU A 151 16.53 -1.01 7.96
N GLY A 152 17.32 -1.34 6.94
CA GLY A 152 18.32 -2.39 6.98
C GLY A 152 17.86 -3.72 6.39
N PRO A 153 18.75 -4.71 6.36
CA PRO A 153 18.45 -6.03 5.81
C PRO A 153 17.36 -6.72 6.64
N PRO A 154 16.52 -7.56 6.00
CA PRO A 154 15.40 -8.23 6.67
C PRO A 154 15.90 -9.40 7.56
N GLN A 155 16.62 -9.08 8.62
CA GLN A 155 17.16 -10.07 9.59
C GLN A 155 16.07 -10.91 10.28
N HIS A 156 14.80 -10.46 10.21
CA HIS A 156 13.66 -11.10 10.83
C HIS A 156 12.64 -11.62 9.80
N ARG A 157 13.09 -11.98 8.59
CA ARG A 157 12.22 -12.50 7.54
C ARG A 157 11.35 -13.66 8.03
N ASP A 158 11.91 -14.58 8.80
CA ASP A 158 11.21 -15.75 9.34
C ASP A 158 10.10 -15.39 10.35
N SER A 159 10.16 -14.19 10.93
CA SER A 159 9.10 -13.68 11.82
C SER A 159 7.85 -13.19 11.05
N TYR A 160 7.96 -13.03 9.73
CA TYR A 160 6.92 -12.54 8.84
C TYR A 160 6.63 -13.55 7.73
N PRO A 161 6.08 -14.73 8.07
CA PRO A 161 5.84 -15.77 7.08
C PRO A 161 4.78 -15.37 6.07
N VAL A 162 5.07 -15.59 4.80
CA VAL A 162 4.15 -15.36 3.68
C VAL A 162 3.44 -16.66 3.34
N LEU A 163 2.14 -16.61 3.05
CA LEU A 163 1.37 -17.78 2.65
C LEU A 163 1.50 -18.05 1.15
N GLY A 164 1.38 -19.32 0.76
CA GLY A 164 1.29 -19.75 -0.64
C GLY A 164 2.59 -19.60 -1.42
N GLY A 165 3.75 -19.65 -0.77
CA GLY A 165 5.05 -19.60 -1.46
C GLY A 165 5.39 -18.26 -2.11
N ARG A 166 4.63 -17.21 -1.78
CA ARG A 166 4.87 -15.85 -2.30
C ARG A 166 6.12 -15.25 -1.68
N GLU A 167 6.73 -14.31 -2.41
CA GLU A 167 7.84 -13.52 -1.89
C GLU A 167 7.34 -12.25 -1.18
N PRO A 168 8.05 -11.79 -0.14
CA PRO A 168 7.77 -10.49 0.47
C PRO A 168 8.10 -9.36 -0.51
N LEU A 169 7.32 -8.27 -0.44
CA LEU A 169 7.63 -7.06 -1.19
C LEU A 169 8.91 -6.42 -0.65
N ARG A 170 9.79 -5.99 -1.54
CA ARG A 170 10.97 -5.18 -1.20
C ARG A 170 10.87 -3.83 -1.89
N PHE A 171 11.05 -2.76 -1.16
CA PHE A 171 11.18 -1.46 -1.80
C PHE A 171 12.53 -0.82 -1.48
N PRO A 172 13.26 -0.49 -2.57
CA PRO A 172 14.66 -0.11 -2.48
C PRO A 172 14.83 1.28 -1.88
N VAL A 173 16.02 1.55 -1.34
CA VAL A 173 16.38 2.87 -0.82
C VAL A 173 16.42 3.88 -1.95
N LEU A 174 15.64 4.97 -1.83
CA LEU A 174 15.85 6.13 -2.68
C LEU A 174 17.14 6.83 -2.27
N VAL A 175 18.04 7.08 -3.24
CA VAL A 175 19.33 7.71 -2.95
C VAL A 175 19.15 9.07 -2.26
N PRO A 176 20.01 9.42 -1.28
CA PRO A 176 19.84 10.63 -0.48
C PRO A 176 19.73 11.91 -1.30
N ALA A 177 20.45 12.02 -2.41
CA ALA A 177 20.42 13.18 -3.31
C ALA A 177 19.03 13.42 -3.93
N LEU A 178 18.20 12.36 -4.09
CA LEU A 178 16.86 12.46 -4.67
C LEU A 178 15.79 12.62 -3.60
N ARG A 179 16.03 12.23 -2.36
CA ARG A 179 15.05 12.36 -1.27
C ARG A 179 14.59 13.79 -1.09
N LYS A 180 15.50 14.77 -1.13
CA LYS A 180 15.16 16.20 -0.99
C LYS A 180 14.11 16.70 -1.99
N TYR A 181 14.01 16.05 -3.16
CA TYR A 181 12.98 16.37 -4.15
C TYR A 181 11.70 15.59 -3.88
N ALA A 182 11.82 14.27 -3.65
CA ALA A 182 10.70 13.38 -3.43
C ALA A 182 9.99 13.60 -2.09
N GLU A 183 10.62 14.24 -1.11
CA GLU A 183 10.07 14.55 0.22
C GLU A 183 9.36 15.92 0.28
N GLN A 184 9.35 16.68 -0.82
CA GLN A 184 8.66 17.97 -0.89
C GLN A 184 7.34 17.84 -1.67
N PRO A 185 6.17 18.00 -1.03
CA PRO A 185 4.89 17.97 -1.72
C PRO A 185 4.63 19.24 -2.56
N PRO A 186 3.81 19.15 -3.63
CA PRO A 186 3.33 17.93 -4.24
C PRO A 186 4.44 17.23 -5.03
N PHE A 187 4.44 15.91 -5.07
CA PHE A 187 5.37 15.14 -5.88
C PHE A 187 4.77 13.76 -6.19
N SER A 188 4.63 13.44 -7.47
CA SER A 188 4.25 12.13 -7.97
C SER A 188 5.42 11.49 -8.71
N PHE A 189 5.61 10.21 -8.53
CA PHE A 189 6.60 9.42 -9.27
C PHE A 189 6.10 9.03 -10.68
N ALA A 190 4.79 9.14 -10.93
CA ALA A 190 4.19 8.90 -12.23
C ALA A 190 4.12 10.16 -13.08
N ASP A 191 4.19 11.36 -12.50
CA ASP A 191 4.10 12.63 -13.20
C ASP A 191 5.49 13.20 -13.53
N GLU A 192 5.92 12.99 -14.77
CA GLU A 192 7.20 13.53 -15.27
C GLU A 192 7.24 15.07 -15.27
N GLN A 193 6.10 15.76 -15.39
CA GLN A 193 6.06 17.21 -15.37
C GLN A 193 6.37 17.74 -13.97
N LEU A 194 5.82 17.12 -12.93
CA LEU A 194 6.16 17.47 -11.54
C LEU A 194 7.62 17.16 -11.22
N ALA A 195 8.17 16.04 -11.71
CA ALA A 195 9.57 15.72 -11.55
C ALA A 195 10.47 16.75 -12.28
N ASN A 196 10.11 17.17 -13.50
CA ASN A 196 10.82 18.19 -14.27
C ASN A 196 10.76 19.57 -13.60
N ALA A 197 9.60 19.96 -13.04
CA ALA A 197 9.43 21.23 -12.34
C ALA A 197 10.33 21.36 -11.09
N ARG A 198 10.85 20.25 -10.56
CA ARG A 198 11.77 20.24 -9.42
C ARG A 198 13.24 20.51 -9.77
N ASN A 199 13.58 20.75 -11.05
CA ASN A 199 14.96 20.95 -11.49
C ASN A 199 15.92 19.84 -11.03
N ILE A 200 15.46 18.58 -11.11
CA ILE A 200 16.31 17.42 -10.82
C ILE A 200 17.40 17.37 -11.92
N PRO A 201 18.68 17.31 -11.57
CA PRO A 201 19.75 17.15 -12.56
C PRO A 201 19.57 15.90 -13.42
N LEU A 202 20.10 15.89 -14.63
CA LEU A 202 19.94 14.78 -15.58
C LEU A 202 20.36 13.43 -14.96
N ASP A 203 21.51 13.39 -14.28
CA ASP A 203 21.96 12.19 -13.58
C ASP A 203 20.96 11.73 -12.50
N GLY A 204 20.33 12.70 -11.81
CA GLY A 204 19.28 12.44 -10.83
C GLY A 204 18.04 11.85 -11.49
N HIS A 205 17.63 12.32 -12.67
CA HIS A 205 16.52 11.72 -13.44
C HIS A 205 16.83 10.27 -13.83
N ILE A 206 18.04 10.00 -14.32
CA ILE A 206 18.45 8.64 -14.68
C ILE A 206 18.38 7.70 -13.46
N GLU A 207 18.90 8.14 -12.32
CA GLU A 207 18.83 7.37 -11.06
C GLU A 207 17.39 7.17 -10.57
N LEU A 208 16.56 8.22 -10.63
CA LEU A 208 15.13 8.12 -10.27
C LEU A 208 14.41 7.09 -11.15
N GLN A 209 14.61 7.14 -12.45
CA GLN A 209 14.02 6.20 -13.39
C GLN A 209 14.52 4.76 -13.17
N ARG A 210 15.79 4.57 -12.81
CA ARG A 210 16.34 3.26 -12.46
C ARG A 210 15.69 2.71 -11.18
N TRP A 211 15.56 3.55 -10.17
CA TRP A 211 14.93 3.21 -8.90
C TRP A 211 13.45 2.87 -9.08
N LEU A 212 12.71 3.66 -9.86
CA LEU A 212 11.29 3.41 -10.17
C LEU A 212 11.09 2.10 -10.94
N ARG A 213 11.91 1.84 -11.97
CA ARG A 213 11.82 0.58 -12.71
C ARG A 213 11.99 -0.64 -11.79
N ARG A 214 12.93 -0.59 -10.86
CA ARG A 214 13.13 -1.66 -9.87
C ARG A 214 11.91 -1.79 -8.95
N THR A 215 11.42 -0.67 -8.41
CA THR A 215 10.25 -0.65 -7.51
C THR A 215 8.98 -1.15 -8.20
N TYR A 216 8.73 -0.70 -9.43
CA TYR A 216 7.54 -1.12 -10.18
C TYR A 216 7.65 -2.58 -10.65
N ALA A 217 8.83 -3.12 -10.87
CA ALA A 217 9.02 -4.54 -11.12
C ALA A 217 8.59 -5.39 -9.90
N GLU A 218 8.97 -4.99 -8.69
CA GLU A 218 8.53 -5.64 -7.45
C GLU A 218 6.99 -5.55 -7.27
N LEU A 219 6.38 -4.41 -7.59
CA LEU A 219 4.92 -4.24 -7.50
C LEU A 219 4.17 -5.08 -8.56
N ARG A 220 4.69 -5.17 -9.80
CA ARG A 220 4.12 -6.07 -10.82
C ARG A 220 4.21 -7.53 -10.42
N GLU A 221 5.35 -7.94 -9.87
CA GLU A 221 5.51 -9.31 -9.39
C GLU A 221 4.53 -9.62 -8.26
N LEU A 222 4.33 -8.68 -7.33
CA LEU A 222 3.31 -8.79 -6.30
C LEU A 222 1.90 -8.95 -6.90
N GLU A 223 1.51 -8.13 -7.89
CA GLU A 223 0.22 -8.26 -8.57
C GLU A 223 0.05 -9.63 -9.23
N ASN A 224 1.07 -10.11 -9.95
CA ASN A 224 1.05 -11.43 -10.57
C ASN A 224 0.81 -12.54 -9.54
N GLN A 225 1.47 -12.47 -8.39
CA GLN A 225 1.30 -13.42 -7.30
C GLN A 225 -0.11 -13.36 -6.67
N LEU A 226 -0.72 -12.17 -6.58
CA LEU A 226 -2.08 -11.99 -6.10
C LEU A 226 -3.11 -12.55 -7.09
N ASP A 227 -2.92 -12.35 -8.38
CA ASP A 227 -3.79 -12.88 -9.43
C ASP A 227 -3.76 -14.41 -9.47
N VAL A 228 -2.58 -15.03 -9.37
CA VAL A 228 -2.45 -16.48 -9.28
C VAL A 228 -3.18 -17.03 -8.06
N ALA A 229 -3.01 -16.41 -6.89
CA ALA A 229 -3.68 -16.84 -5.67
C ALA A 229 -5.21 -16.73 -5.77
N ARG A 230 -5.72 -15.70 -6.46
CA ARG A 230 -7.16 -15.50 -6.71
C ARG A 230 -7.72 -16.63 -7.59
N VAL A 231 -7.06 -16.93 -8.71
CA VAL A 231 -7.49 -18.00 -9.63
C VAL A 231 -7.49 -19.34 -8.92
N THR A 232 -6.46 -19.68 -8.15
CA THR A 232 -6.38 -20.92 -7.39
C THR A 232 -7.53 -21.05 -6.38
N SER A 233 -7.83 -19.97 -5.65
CA SER A 233 -8.94 -19.98 -4.68
C SER A 233 -10.32 -20.16 -5.32
N GLN A 234 -10.50 -19.76 -6.57
CA GLN A 234 -11.75 -19.96 -7.31
C GLN A 234 -11.91 -21.40 -7.80
N ILE A 235 -10.79 -22.06 -8.14
CA ILE A 235 -10.79 -23.47 -8.57
C ILE A 235 -11.11 -24.41 -7.39
N ASP A 236 -10.57 -24.13 -6.22
CA ASP A 236 -10.79 -24.93 -5.00
C ASP A 236 -12.20 -24.77 -4.40
N ALA A 237 -12.94 -23.75 -4.82
CA ALA A 237 -14.30 -23.46 -4.34
C ALA A 237 -15.43 -24.04 -5.25
N ASN A 238 -15.08 -24.61 -6.41
CA ASN A 238 -15.98 -25.27 -7.36
C ASN A 238 -15.82 -26.80 -7.30
#